data_406ca81348cdf27c647977290824eb46
#
_entry.id   406ca81348cdf27c647977290824eb46
#
_cell.length_a   1.000
_cell.length_b   1.000
_cell.length_c   1.000
_cell.angle_alpha   90.00
_cell.angle_beta   90.00
_cell.angle_gamma   90.00
#
_symmetry.space_group_name_H-M   'P 1'
#
loop_
_entity.id
_entity.type
_entity.pdbx_description
1 polymer ?
#
loop_
_entity_poly.entity_id
_entity_poly.type
_entity_poly.pdbx_seq_one_letter_code
_entity_poly.pdbx_strand_id
1 'polypeptide(L)'
;MIKVKIFKESAGRIVGFEVAGHSGTAERGQDIVCAGVSSLTQTALLGLGEHLHRDMDYSVASGKLKMQLKGAPDELTETLLQTMLLGLMEIAKLSPEGVRIQEQRR
;
A
#
# COMPACT_ATOMS: atom_id res chain seq x y z
N MET A 1 -15.10 3.41 0.82
CA MET A 1 -13.86 4.20 0.62
C MET A 1 -12.66 3.39 1.10
N ILE A 2 -11.68 3.25 0.25
CA ILE A 2 -10.42 2.62 0.59
C ILE A 2 -9.47 3.69 1.09
N LYS A 3 -8.91 3.49 2.28
CA LYS A 3 -7.93 4.42 2.86
C LYS A 3 -6.57 3.77 2.84
N VAL A 4 -5.60 4.46 2.24
CA VAL A 4 -4.22 4.03 2.18
C VAL A 4 -3.38 4.97 3.02
N LYS A 5 -2.66 4.43 3.99
CA LYS A 5 -1.71 5.19 4.80
C LYS A 5 -0.31 4.75 4.46
N ILE A 6 0.53 5.72 4.15
CA ILE A 6 1.95 5.49 3.85
C ILE A 6 2.76 6.05 5.03
N PHE A 7 3.55 5.20 5.66
CA PHE A 7 4.34 5.59 6.83
C PHE A 7 5.78 5.85 6.41
N LYS A 8 6.26 7.04 6.72
CA LYS A 8 7.63 7.44 6.38
C LYS A 8 8.42 7.70 7.66
N GLU A 9 9.71 7.34 7.64
CA GLU A 9 10.62 7.70 8.72
C GLU A 9 11.09 9.15 8.57
N SER A 10 11.84 9.66 9.54
CA SER A 10 12.23 11.08 9.57
C SER A 10 13.06 11.51 8.36
N ALA A 11 13.83 10.60 7.76
CA ALA A 11 14.61 10.90 6.56
C ALA A 11 13.77 10.85 5.27
N GLY A 12 12.50 10.44 5.36
CA GLY A 12 11.57 10.48 4.24
C GLY A 12 11.38 9.17 3.50
N ARG A 13 12.10 8.12 3.86
CA ARG A 13 11.89 6.81 3.23
C ARG A 13 10.67 6.11 3.81
N ILE A 14 9.98 5.36 2.95
CA ILE A 14 8.80 4.61 3.35
C ILE A 14 9.22 3.41 4.20
N VAL A 15 8.60 3.24 5.36
CA VAL A 15 8.86 2.12 6.26
C VAL A 15 7.66 1.20 6.42
N GLY A 16 6.49 1.59 5.95
CA GLY A 16 5.32 0.74 6.05
C GLY A 16 4.12 1.34 5.35
N PHE A 17 3.05 0.56 5.29
CA PHE A 17 1.78 1.06 4.77
C PHE A 17 0.62 0.27 5.34
N GLU A 18 -0.56 0.85 5.26
CA GLU A 18 -1.79 0.24 5.69
C GLU A 18 -2.88 0.55 4.68
N VAL A 19 -3.64 -0.47 4.29
CA VAL A 19 -4.80 -0.34 3.43
C VAL A 19 -6.00 -0.82 4.20
N ALA A 20 -7.03 0.01 4.33
CA ALA A 20 -8.23 -0.34 5.07
C ALA A 20 -9.46 0.07 4.31
N GLY A 21 -10.52 -0.70 4.50
CA GLY A 21 -11.81 -0.45 3.88
C GLY A 21 -11.96 -1.20 2.57
N HIS A 22 -13.16 -1.18 2.07
CA HIS A 22 -13.51 -1.69 0.75
C HIS A 22 -14.75 -0.93 0.29
N SER A 23 -15.18 -1.19 -0.92
CA SER A 23 -16.25 -0.42 -1.53
C SER A 23 -17.59 -0.54 -0.83
N GLY A 24 -17.78 -1.56 0.00
CA GLY A 24 -19.00 -1.76 0.80
C GLY A 24 -20.22 -2.18 -0.01
N THR A 25 -20.37 -1.69 -1.20
CA THR A 25 -21.39 -2.11 -2.15
C THR A 25 -20.69 -2.43 -3.46
N ALA A 26 -21.02 -3.59 -4.01
CA ALA A 26 -20.40 -4.08 -5.22
C ALA A 26 -20.91 -3.35 -6.46
N GLU A 27 -20.62 -2.06 -6.57
CA GLU A 27 -20.72 -1.40 -7.85
C GLU A 27 -19.51 -1.81 -8.68
N ARG A 28 -19.71 -2.10 -9.96
CA ARG A 28 -18.67 -2.61 -10.84
C ARG A 28 -17.37 -1.79 -10.81
N GLY A 29 -17.47 -0.47 -10.77
CA GLY A 29 -16.32 0.40 -10.74
C GLY A 29 -15.52 0.27 -9.46
N GLN A 30 -16.19 0.00 -8.34
CA GLN A 30 -15.56 -0.14 -7.03
C GLN A 30 -14.83 -1.47 -6.90
N ASP A 31 -15.36 -2.54 -7.50
CA ASP A 31 -14.67 -3.84 -7.50
C ASP A 31 -13.35 -3.77 -8.25
N ILE A 32 -13.33 -3.06 -9.37
CA ILE A 32 -12.09 -2.86 -10.14
C ILE A 32 -11.08 -2.06 -9.33
N VAL A 33 -11.53 -1.03 -8.64
CA VAL A 33 -10.68 -0.20 -7.79
C VAL A 33 -10.09 -1.02 -6.65
N CYS A 34 -10.91 -1.79 -5.95
CA CYS A 34 -10.45 -2.69 -4.89
C CYS A 34 -9.43 -3.69 -5.40
N ALA A 35 -9.69 -4.30 -6.56
CA ALA A 35 -8.79 -5.26 -7.16
C ALA A 35 -7.45 -4.61 -7.53
N GLY A 36 -7.47 -3.40 -8.06
CA GLY A 36 -6.26 -2.65 -8.41
C GLY A 36 -5.42 -2.34 -7.18
N VAL A 37 -6.03 -1.81 -6.13
CA VAL A 37 -5.32 -1.51 -4.88
C VAL A 37 -4.75 -2.78 -4.25
N SER A 38 -5.55 -3.86 -4.19
CA SER A 38 -5.09 -5.13 -3.65
C SER A 38 -3.93 -5.71 -4.45
N SER A 39 -4.00 -5.65 -5.78
CA SER A 39 -2.94 -6.16 -6.63
C SER A 39 -1.62 -5.44 -6.39
N LEU A 40 -1.64 -4.11 -6.36
CA LEU A 40 -0.43 -3.32 -6.15
C LEU A 40 0.18 -3.55 -4.78
N THR A 41 -0.64 -3.56 -3.74
CA THR A 41 -0.14 -3.68 -2.37
C THR A 41 0.34 -5.09 -2.06
N GLN A 42 -0.35 -6.12 -2.52
CA GLN A 42 0.08 -7.50 -2.32
C GLN A 42 1.30 -7.83 -3.17
N THR A 43 1.41 -7.27 -4.37
CA THR A 43 2.62 -7.42 -5.18
C THR A 43 3.82 -6.79 -4.49
N ALA A 44 3.63 -5.64 -3.84
CA ALA A 44 4.70 -5.03 -3.06
C ALA A 44 5.15 -5.92 -1.90
N LEU A 45 4.20 -6.55 -1.19
CA LEU A 45 4.55 -7.51 -0.13
C LEU A 45 5.38 -8.67 -0.68
N LEU A 46 4.98 -9.22 -1.82
CA LEU A 46 5.73 -10.31 -2.45
C LEU A 46 7.13 -9.84 -2.85
N GLY A 47 7.24 -8.65 -3.41
CA GLY A 47 8.54 -8.12 -3.80
C GLY A 47 9.47 -7.94 -2.60
N LEU A 48 8.95 -7.40 -1.51
CA LEU A 48 9.75 -7.21 -0.30
C LEU A 48 10.15 -8.54 0.34
N GLY A 49 9.21 -9.47 0.48
CA GLY A 49 9.44 -10.73 1.17
C GLY A 49 10.14 -11.77 0.33
N GLU A 50 9.68 -11.97 -0.92
CA GLU A 50 10.15 -13.07 -1.76
C GLU A 50 11.34 -12.68 -2.63
N HIS A 51 11.38 -11.45 -3.14
CA HIS A 51 12.47 -11.02 -4.04
C HIS A 51 13.61 -10.38 -3.27
N LEU A 52 13.32 -9.47 -2.36
CA LEU A 52 14.34 -8.76 -1.59
C LEU A 52 14.67 -9.45 -0.26
N HIS A 53 13.90 -10.45 0.14
CA HIS A 53 14.08 -11.20 1.40
C HIS A 53 14.18 -10.29 2.62
N ARG A 54 13.28 -9.31 2.71
CA ARG A 54 13.25 -8.39 3.84
C ARG A 54 12.28 -8.88 4.90
N ASP A 55 12.70 -8.74 6.16
CA ASP A 55 11.84 -9.04 7.29
C ASP A 55 10.84 -7.90 7.50
N MET A 56 9.60 -8.27 7.75
CA MET A 56 8.54 -7.32 7.99
C MET A 56 7.46 -7.93 8.87
N ASP A 57 6.78 -7.05 9.62
CA ASP A 57 5.53 -7.40 10.26
C ASP A 57 4.42 -7.11 9.27
N TYR A 58 3.57 -8.08 9.02
CA TYR A 58 2.44 -7.85 8.14
C TYR A 58 1.24 -8.67 8.54
N SER A 59 0.07 -8.18 8.21
CA SER A 59 -1.17 -8.92 8.36
C SER A 59 -2.08 -8.63 7.19
N VAL A 60 -2.76 -9.66 6.72
CA VAL A 60 -3.72 -9.57 5.62
C VAL A 60 -5.01 -10.18 6.12
N ALA A 61 -6.05 -9.39 6.15
CA ALA A 61 -7.39 -9.82 6.51
C ALA A 61 -8.38 -9.20 5.54
N SER A 62 -9.63 -9.68 5.57
CA SER A 62 -10.66 -9.11 4.74
C SER A 62 -10.80 -7.61 5.04
N GLY A 63 -10.60 -6.78 4.02
CA GLY A 63 -10.73 -5.33 4.15
C GLY A 63 -9.59 -4.63 4.86
N LYS A 64 -8.49 -5.33 5.16
CA LYS A 64 -7.35 -4.67 5.82
C LYS A 64 -6.03 -5.38 5.52
N LEU A 65 -5.03 -4.59 5.18
CA LEU A 65 -3.66 -5.05 4.97
C LEU A 65 -2.73 -4.05 5.65
N LYS A 66 -1.78 -4.55 6.45
CA LYS A 66 -0.77 -3.73 7.11
C LYS A 66 0.59 -4.32 6.87
N MET A 67 1.59 -3.45 6.73
CA MET A 67 2.98 -3.87 6.63
C MET A 67 3.87 -2.84 7.31
N GLN A 68 4.89 -3.34 8.00
CA GLN A 68 5.93 -2.52 8.62
C GLN A 68 7.27 -3.23 8.44
N LEU A 69 8.25 -2.55 7.85
CA LEU A 69 9.59 -3.10 7.74
C LEU A 69 10.19 -3.27 9.15
N LYS A 70 10.83 -4.40 9.41
CA LYS A 70 11.54 -4.63 10.69
C LYS A 70 12.91 -3.99 10.68
N GLY A 71 13.60 -4.03 9.54
CA GLY A 71 14.90 -3.42 9.39
C GLY A 71 14.82 -2.01 8.81
N ALA A 72 15.98 -1.39 8.66
CA ALA A 72 16.07 -0.05 8.07
C ALA A 72 15.68 -0.10 6.58
N PRO A 73 14.97 0.91 6.09
CA PRO A 73 14.72 1.03 4.65
C PRO A 73 16.03 1.37 3.92
N ASP A 74 16.09 1.02 2.65
CA ASP A 74 17.21 1.35 1.79
C ASP A 74 16.73 1.68 0.38
N GLU A 75 17.65 1.83 -0.57
CA GLU A 75 17.30 2.22 -1.94
C GLU A 75 16.38 1.19 -2.62
N LEU A 76 16.60 -0.10 -2.35
CA LEU A 76 15.79 -1.15 -2.98
C LEU A 76 14.36 -1.13 -2.43
N THR A 77 14.20 -1.07 -1.10
CA THR A 77 12.87 -1.00 -0.52
C THR A 77 12.16 0.28 -0.92
N GLU A 78 12.91 1.38 -0.99
CA GLU A 78 12.31 2.66 -1.39
C GLU A 78 11.86 2.66 -2.84
N THR A 79 12.66 2.12 -3.76
CA THR A 79 12.28 2.03 -5.17
C THR A 79 11.00 1.21 -5.32
N LEU A 80 10.93 0.07 -4.64
CA LEU A 80 9.77 -0.81 -4.71
C LEU A 80 8.52 -0.13 -4.14
N LEU A 81 8.63 0.47 -2.96
CA LEU A 81 7.49 1.08 -2.29
C LEU A 81 7.04 2.37 -2.97
N GLN A 82 7.95 3.17 -3.51
CA GLN A 82 7.60 4.35 -4.29
C GLN A 82 6.89 3.96 -5.59
N THR A 83 7.31 2.87 -6.23
CA THR A 83 6.65 2.38 -7.43
C THR A 83 5.20 1.96 -7.13
N MET A 84 5.00 1.25 -6.01
CA MET A 84 3.67 0.93 -5.53
C MET A 84 2.83 2.20 -5.32
N LEU A 85 3.40 3.18 -4.63
CA LEU A 85 2.71 4.43 -4.32
C LEU A 85 2.29 5.18 -5.59
N LEU A 86 3.16 5.25 -6.60
CA LEU A 86 2.82 5.88 -7.87
C LEU A 86 1.61 5.22 -8.52
N GLY A 87 1.57 3.90 -8.50
CA GLY A 87 0.41 3.17 -9.02
C GLY A 87 -0.87 3.45 -8.25
N LEU A 88 -0.77 3.48 -6.92
CA LEU A 88 -1.92 3.82 -6.07
C LEU A 88 -2.42 5.24 -6.33
N MET A 89 -1.51 6.18 -6.54
CA MET A 89 -1.87 7.56 -6.84
C MET A 89 -2.63 7.67 -8.16
N GLU A 90 -2.24 6.89 -9.16
CA GLU A 90 -2.96 6.87 -10.45
C GLU A 90 -4.38 6.30 -10.28
N ILE A 91 -4.54 5.27 -9.47
CA ILE A 91 -5.88 4.75 -9.17
C ILE A 91 -6.72 5.81 -8.44
N ALA A 92 -6.12 6.51 -7.48
CA ALA A 92 -6.83 7.56 -6.74
C ALA A 92 -7.27 8.72 -7.64
N LYS A 93 -6.48 9.05 -8.67
CA LYS A 93 -6.88 10.06 -9.65
C LYS A 93 -8.10 9.62 -10.45
N LEU A 94 -8.18 8.34 -10.81
CA LEU A 94 -9.31 7.80 -11.56
C LEU A 94 -10.55 7.64 -10.69
N SER A 95 -10.37 7.41 -9.40
CA SER A 95 -11.48 7.18 -8.47
C SER A 95 -11.26 7.95 -7.16
N PRO A 96 -11.34 9.30 -7.21
CA PRO A 96 -11.05 10.11 -6.03
C PRO A 96 -12.03 9.89 -4.87
N GLU A 97 -13.26 9.48 -5.16
CA GLU A 97 -14.23 9.14 -4.13
C GLU A 97 -14.05 7.71 -3.62
N GLY A 98 -13.28 6.87 -4.31
CA GLY A 98 -13.08 5.47 -3.94
C GLY A 98 -11.80 5.21 -3.16
N VAL A 99 -10.77 6.04 -3.34
CA VAL A 99 -9.47 5.83 -2.72
C VAL A 99 -8.91 7.15 -2.18
N ARG A 100 -8.44 7.11 -0.94
CA ARG A 100 -7.76 8.26 -0.31
C ARG A 100 -6.39 7.81 0.21
N ILE A 101 -5.37 8.57 -0.13
CA ILE A 101 -4.00 8.27 0.28
C ILE A 101 -3.52 9.35 1.24
N GLN A 102 -2.96 8.93 2.37
CA GLN A 102 -2.37 9.82 3.37
C GLN A 102 -0.94 9.37 3.65
N GLU A 103 -0.04 10.34 3.75
CA GLU A 103 1.31 10.09 4.20
C GLU A 103 1.44 10.52 5.66
N GLN A 104 2.06 9.70 6.48
CA GLN A 104 2.25 9.96 7.91
C GLN A 104 3.70 9.70 8.29
N ARG A 105 4.25 10.56 9.12
CA ARG A 105 5.57 10.32 9.70
C ARG A 105 5.46 9.40 10.91
N ARG A 106 6.46 8.60 11.01
CA ARG A 106 6.65 7.74 12.18
C ARG A 106 7.98 7.94 12.85
#